data_5b08465a2b15a797e463132eee46d92e
#
_entry.id   5b08465a2b15a797e463132eee46d92e
#
_cell.length_a   1.000
_cell.length_b   1.000
_cell.length_c   1.000
_cell.angle_alpha   90.00
_cell.angle_beta   90.00
_cell.angle_gamma   90.00
#
_symmetry.space_group_name_H-M   'P 1'
#
loop_
_entity.id
_entity.type
_entity.pdbx_description
1 polymer ?
#
loop_
_entity_poly.entity_id
_entity_poly.type
_entity_poly.pdbx_seq_one_letter_code
_entity_poly.pdbx_strand_id
1 'polypeptide(L)'
;MCVSFGDLGAENKHFNTNPVRSFRLVLRVLDSTLREGELFRLYPSDVRVRVASRLADSGLKRVELTVDYPPRTSFGDVVPVVKALRDRGVEVVMHGRACEEDIEAIRRYKADGCALYIAVSKLHREYKLHGVSEDEVIERLCTAVRVARDSGFGYIRATLEDSSRIYLEDGEEGLPRIANSIQRLKESGATIVSLPDTSGLLTPRLARDFFARASAFSPLPLAAHFHNDYGLATANTIEAALEGAEEVHATLLGIGDRNGIADTYELVATLEDIHGVRTGLNRSSLRELYEYFSRVTGIEIPWRHPLSREARTVRAGVHQSMTVKRKEGYIPSRKLENDFGEPLYAISPYVSHNLVQTIITPHTGTIDKEKTRRIAESLATVTRDGATPPSLDAVQEIIRNETGVMIPRQELARYFGGERVYILLKLHPQFPAQRLVKEAMEWEGVEGVDEVYGEADMVIRAHITYGKGSVVSLLRQKFPDALQDLKVLVTD
;
A
#
# COMPACT_ATOMS: atom_id res chain seq x y z
N MET A 1 -29.47 -13.59 37.78
CA MET A 1 -28.68 -12.81 38.73
C MET A 1 -28.09 -11.60 38.00
N CYS A 2 -28.73 -10.43 38.21
CA CYS A 2 -28.22 -9.17 37.69
C CYS A 2 -27.20 -8.63 38.67
N VAL A 3 -25.97 -8.48 38.22
CA VAL A 3 -24.93 -7.75 38.97
C VAL A 3 -24.97 -6.31 38.48
N SER A 4 -25.29 -5.38 39.41
CA SER A 4 -25.24 -3.95 39.19
C SER A 4 -23.77 -3.50 39.17
N PHE A 5 -23.31 -2.91 38.08
CA PHE A 5 -22.04 -2.21 38.05
C PHE A 5 -22.25 -0.77 38.56
N GLY A 6 -21.72 -0.52 39.74
CA GLY A 6 -21.60 0.80 40.31
C GLY A 6 -20.55 1.64 39.57
N ASP A 7 -20.72 2.96 39.70
CA ASP A 7 -19.86 4.01 39.14
C ASP A 7 -18.37 3.73 39.33
N LEU A 8 -17.66 3.51 38.25
CA LEU A 8 -16.21 3.62 38.20
C LEU A 8 -15.86 4.98 37.61
N GLY A 9 -15.42 5.86 38.51
CA GLY A 9 -14.91 7.18 38.18
C GLY A 9 -13.86 7.12 37.07
N ALA A 10 -13.91 8.12 36.20
CA ALA A 10 -13.00 8.34 35.10
C ALA A 10 -11.57 8.65 35.61
N GLU A 11 -10.81 7.64 35.96
CA GLU A 11 -9.35 7.73 36.00
C GLU A 11 -8.81 7.29 34.66
N ASN A 12 -8.29 8.26 33.92
CA ASN A 12 -7.42 8.04 32.75
C ASN A 12 -6.20 7.22 33.18
N LYS A 13 -6.30 5.91 33.15
CA LYS A 13 -5.12 5.04 33.19
C LYS A 13 -4.44 5.16 31.83
N HIS A 14 -3.53 6.12 31.72
CA HIS A 14 -2.48 6.10 30.73
C HIS A 14 -1.83 4.70 30.79
N PHE A 15 -1.96 3.95 29.72
CA PHE A 15 -1.03 2.85 29.49
C PHE A 15 0.37 3.45 29.57
N ASN A 16 1.14 2.96 30.51
CA ASN A 16 2.51 3.39 30.76
C ASN A 16 3.37 2.88 29.60
N THR A 17 3.26 3.57 28.45
CA THR A 17 4.26 3.48 27.41
C THR A 17 5.49 4.16 27.97
N ASN A 18 6.60 3.45 28.06
CA ASN A 18 7.91 4.04 28.26
C ASN A 18 7.95 5.35 27.48
N PRO A 19 8.51 6.44 28.01
CA PRO A 19 8.55 7.70 27.31
C PRO A 19 9.20 7.45 25.96
N VAL A 20 8.36 7.40 24.91
CA VAL A 20 8.81 7.40 23.52
C VAL A 20 9.81 8.56 23.48
N ARG A 21 11.10 8.24 23.20
CA ARG A 21 12.12 9.26 22.94
C ARG A 21 11.43 10.30 22.09
N SER A 22 11.44 11.57 22.50
CA SER A 22 10.70 12.63 21.83
C SER A 22 11.12 12.69 20.36
N PHE A 23 10.42 11.93 19.51
CA PHE A 23 10.64 11.91 18.08
C PHE A 23 10.19 13.26 17.52
N ARG A 24 11.09 14.24 17.54
CA ARG A 24 10.95 15.51 16.82
C ARG A 24 11.28 15.39 15.33
N LEU A 25 11.80 14.26 14.90
CA LEU A 25 12.15 14.00 13.49
C LEU A 25 10.99 13.30 12.79
N VAL A 26 10.68 13.79 11.59
CA VAL A 26 9.78 13.10 10.66
C VAL A 26 10.50 11.84 10.18
N LEU A 27 9.92 10.66 10.42
CA LEU A 27 10.45 9.40 9.91
C LEU A 27 10.46 9.46 8.38
N ARG A 28 11.58 9.10 7.79
CA ARG A 28 11.73 9.08 6.33
C ARG A 28 11.27 7.74 5.77
N VAL A 29 10.25 7.78 4.94
CA VAL A 29 9.83 6.62 4.14
C VAL A 29 10.50 6.73 2.77
N LEU A 30 11.29 5.73 2.41
CA LEU A 30 11.85 5.56 1.07
C LEU A 30 10.94 4.56 0.33
N ASP A 31 10.38 5.00 -0.78
CA ASP A 31 9.60 4.12 -1.65
C ASP A 31 10.51 3.38 -2.63
N SER A 32 10.38 2.07 -2.68
CA SER A 32 11.13 1.18 -3.56
C SER A 32 10.24 0.47 -4.60
N THR A 33 9.03 0.96 -4.84
CA THR A 33 8.07 0.34 -5.78
C THR A 33 8.65 0.22 -7.19
N LEU A 34 9.39 1.23 -7.63
CA LEU A 34 10.03 1.26 -8.96
C LEU A 34 11.44 0.64 -8.97
N ARG A 35 11.82 -0.07 -7.94
CA ARG A 35 13.03 -0.90 -7.86
C ARG A 35 12.70 -2.30 -7.36
N GLU A 36 12.35 -2.44 -6.08
CA GLU A 36 12.01 -3.72 -5.45
C GLU A 36 10.73 -4.31 -6.02
N GLY A 37 9.70 -3.47 -6.21
CA GLY A 37 8.45 -3.89 -6.81
C GLY A 37 8.57 -4.35 -8.26
N GLU A 38 9.57 -3.86 -9.01
CA GLU A 38 9.83 -4.31 -10.37
C GLU A 38 10.48 -5.71 -10.45
N LEU A 39 10.94 -6.27 -9.35
CA LEU A 39 11.32 -7.69 -9.28
C LEU A 39 10.08 -8.60 -9.37
N PHE A 40 8.97 -8.14 -8.81
CA PHE A 40 7.68 -8.84 -8.96
C PHE A 40 7.12 -8.72 -10.39
N ARG A 41 7.10 -7.50 -10.95
CA ARG A 41 6.65 -7.22 -12.32
C ARG A 41 7.27 -5.93 -12.84
N LEU A 42 7.84 -6.00 -14.04
CA LEU A 42 8.32 -4.82 -14.76
C LEU A 42 7.14 -4.09 -15.41
N TYR A 43 7.09 -2.79 -15.23
CA TYR A 43 6.02 -1.95 -15.81
C TYR A 43 6.45 -1.29 -17.12
N PRO A 44 5.50 -1.02 -18.05
CA PRO A 44 5.78 -0.20 -19.23
C PRO A 44 6.34 1.18 -18.84
N SER A 45 7.19 1.76 -19.68
CA SER A 45 7.89 3.02 -19.39
C SER A 45 6.94 4.18 -19.07
N ASP A 46 5.80 4.28 -19.76
CA ASP A 46 4.81 5.33 -19.50
C ASP A 46 4.06 5.11 -18.17
N VAL A 47 3.81 3.85 -17.78
CA VAL A 47 3.24 3.51 -16.46
C VAL A 47 4.22 3.89 -15.36
N ARG A 48 5.52 3.58 -15.51
CA ARG A 48 6.58 3.95 -14.55
C ARG A 48 6.61 5.46 -14.31
N VAL A 49 6.56 6.26 -15.38
CA VAL A 49 6.57 7.73 -15.28
C VAL A 49 5.32 8.26 -14.56
N ARG A 50 4.14 7.70 -14.85
CA ARG A 50 2.89 8.09 -14.19
C ARG A 50 2.86 7.70 -12.72
N VAL A 51 3.31 6.48 -12.39
CA VAL A 51 3.44 6.02 -11.00
C VAL A 51 4.43 6.91 -10.24
N ALA A 52 5.61 7.20 -10.82
CA ALA A 52 6.60 8.10 -10.23
C ALA A 52 6.02 9.49 -9.90
N SER A 53 5.23 10.06 -10.82
CA SER A 53 4.57 11.35 -10.60
C SER A 53 3.61 11.30 -9.41
N ARG A 54 2.79 10.26 -9.30
CA ARG A 54 1.82 10.10 -8.20
C ARG A 54 2.49 9.75 -6.86
N LEU A 55 3.61 9.03 -6.88
CA LEU A 55 4.46 8.84 -5.69
C LEU A 55 4.92 10.20 -5.13
N ALA A 56 5.38 11.09 -6.00
CA ALA A 56 5.75 12.44 -5.60
C ALA A 56 4.56 13.24 -5.03
N ASP A 57 3.39 13.16 -5.67
CA ASP A 57 2.17 13.85 -5.26
C ASP A 57 1.64 13.33 -3.89
N SER A 58 1.98 12.10 -3.50
CA SER A 58 1.66 11.55 -2.18
C SER A 58 2.50 12.12 -1.02
N GLY A 59 3.46 12.98 -1.34
CA GLY A 59 4.33 13.61 -0.34
C GLY A 59 5.63 12.86 -0.07
N LEU A 60 5.90 11.75 -0.75
CA LEU A 60 7.17 11.04 -0.69
C LEU A 60 8.33 11.97 -1.06
N LYS A 61 9.40 11.90 -0.29
CA LYS A 61 10.58 12.76 -0.47
C LYS A 61 11.76 12.01 -1.06
N ARG A 62 11.72 10.69 -1.07
CA ARG A 62 12.80 9.84 -1.59
C ARG A 62 12.22 8.59 -2.24
N VAL A 63 12.69 8.30 -3.46
CA VAL A 63 12.32 7.11 -4.23
C VAL A 63 13.57 6.40 -4.70
N GLU A 64 13.58 5.08 -4.54
CA GLU A 64 14.67 4.23 -5.00
C GLU A 64 14.37 3.67 -6.40
N LEU A 65 15.36 3.77 -7.27
CA LEU A 65 15.35 3.21 -8.62
C LEU A 65 16.56 2.28 -8.81
N THR A 66 16.56 1.54 -9.91
CA THR A 66 17.74 0.84 -10.41
C THR A 66 18.22 1.48 -11.71
N VAL A 67 19.50 1.27 -12.02
CA VAL A 67 20.06 1.63 -13.34
C VAL A 67 19.41 0.80 -14.45
N ASP A 68 19.61 1.19 -15.70
CA ASP A 68 19.20 0.38 -16.84
C ASP A 68 19.88 -1.00 -16.81
N TYR A 69 19.13 -2.02 -17.22
CA TYR A 69 19.59 -3.40 -17.24
C TYR A 69 19.19 -4.06 -18.56
N PRO A 70 19.94 -3.83 -19.65
CA PRO A 70 19.64 -4.42 -20.94
C PRO A 70 19.66 -5.95 -20.92
N PRO A 71 18.76 -6.61 -21.64
CA PRO A 71 17.72 -6.07 -22.50
C PRO A 71 16.42 -5.68 -21.76
N ARG A 72 16.38 -5.81 -20.43
CA ARG A 72 15.17 -5.60 -19.61
C ARG A 72 14.70 -4.13 -19.62
N THR A 73 15.63 -3.21 -19.39
CA THR A 73 15.38 -1.76 -19.43
C THR A 73 16.53 -1.07 -20.13
N SER A 74 16.25 0.03 -20.83
CA SER A 74 17.24 0.91 -21.46
C SER A 74 17.42 2.18 -20.64
N PHE A 75 18.48 2.91 -20.92
CA PHE A 75 18.68 4.26 -20.40
C PHE A 75 17.49 5.19 -20.68
N GLY A 76 16.88 5.06 -21.89
CA GLY A 76 15.69 5.82 -22.29
C GLY A 76 14.44 5.50 -21.46
N ASP A 77 14.35 4.33 -20.84
CA ASP A 77 13.22 3.95 -19.96
C ASP A 77 13.36 4.53 -18.55
N VAL A 78 14.58 4.71 -18.06
CA VAL A 78 14.85 5.16 -16.68
C VAL A 78 14.90 6.68 -16.57
N VAL A 79 15.51 7.37 -17.54
CA VAL A 79 15.67 8.84 -17.51
C VAL A 79 14.35 9.60 -17.36
N PRO A 80 13.25 9.27 -18.06
CA PRO A 80 11.97 9.95 -17.88
C PRO A 80 11.41 9.79 -16.45
N VAL A 81 11.65 8.65 -15.79
CA VAL A 81 11.24 8.39 -14.41
C VAL A 81 12.01 9.29 -13.45
N VAL A 82 13.34 9.33 -13.59
CA VAL A 82 14.23 10.23 -12.81
C VAL A 82 13.77 11.68 -12.96
N LYS A 83 13.51 12.11 -14.20
CA LYS A 83 13.03 13.46 -14.47
C LYS A 83 11.69 13.74 -13.80
N ALA A 84 10.71 12.83 -13.91
CA ALA A 84 9.37 13.00 -13.34
C ALA A 84 9.40 13.17 -11.81
N LEU A 85 10.29 12.48 -11.11
CA LEU A 85 10.51 12.60 -9.67
C LEU A 85 11.21 13.93 -9.32
N ARG A 86 12.33 14.25 -9.99
CA ARG A 86 13.11 15.44 -9.68
C ARG A 86 12.38 16.75 -9.99
N ASP A 87 11.60 16.81 -11.06
CA ASP A 87 10.76 17.97 -11.40
C ASP A 87 9.72 18.27 -10.29
N ARG A 88 9.46 17.30 -9.41
CA ARG A 88 8.55 17.42 -8.24
C ARG A 88 9.27 17.52 -6.90
N GLY A 89 10.60 17.69 -6.92
CA GLY A 89 11.41 17.85 -5.71
C GLY A 89 11.58 16.55 -4.88
N VAL A 90 11.50 15.40 -5.53
CA VAL A 90 11.77 14.09 -4.92
C VAL A 90 13.22 13.71 -5.17
N GLU A 91 13.92 13.32 -4.10
CA GLU A 91 15.29 12.78 -4.17
C GLU A 91 15.27 11.39 -4.81
N VAL A 92 16.07 11.21 -5.86
CA VAL A 92 16.23 9.93 -6.54
C VAL A 92 17.48 9.25 -6.03
N VAL A 93 17.30 8.08 -5.43
CA VAL A 93 18.39 7.20 -4.99
C VAL A 93 18.47 6.02 -5.94
N MET A 94 19.66 5.73 -6.46
CA MET A 94 19.86 4.58 -7.31
C MET A 94 20.61 3.46 -6.59
N HIS A 95 20.08 2.26 -6.72
CA HIS A 95 20.60 1.06 -6.09
C HIS A 95 21.56 0.31 -7.03
N GLY A 96 22.72 -0.08 -6.50
CA GLY A 96 23.74 -0.81 -7.23
C GLY A 96 24.62 -1.65 -6.30
N ARG A 97 25.38 -2.55 -6.90
CA ARG A 97 26.38 -3.35 -6.19
C ARG A 97 27.54 -2.47 -5.71
N ALA A 98 28.25 -2.93 -4.70
CA ALA A 98 29.46 -2.26 -4.21
C ALA A 98 30.64 -2.47 -5.18
N CYS A 99 30.54 -1.90 -6.38
CA CYS A 99 31.58 -1.90 -7.41
C CYS A 99 31.57 -0.59 -8.21
N GLU A 100 32.70 -0.26 -8.81
CA GLU A 100 32.89 1.00 -9.53
C GLU A 100 32.02 1.10 -10.78
N GLU A 101 31.79 0.00 -11.46
CA GLU A 101 30.95 -0.05 -12.68
C GLU A 101 29.50 0.39 -12.38
N ASP A 102 28.93 -0.09 -11.27
CA ASP A 102 27.56 0.30 -10.88
C ASP A 102 27.51 1.77 -10.44
N ILE A 103 28.53 2.27 -9.74
CA ILE A 103 28.60 3.67 -9.32
C ILE A 103 28.70 4.59 -10.55
N GLU A 104 29.50 4.23 -11.53
CA GLU A 104 29.63 5.01 -12.79
C GLU A 104 28.31 4.96 -13.59
N ALA A 105 27.61 3.82 -13.59
CA ALA A 105 26.28 3.72 -14.18
C ALA A 105 25.29 4.67 -13.49
N ILE A 106 25.28 4.72 -12.14
CA ILE A 106 24.44 5.62 -11.35
C ILE A 106 24.74 7.10 -11.66
N ARG A 107 26.03 7.47 -11.81
CA ARG A 107 26.43 8.86 -12.16
C ARG A 107 25.80 9.37 -13.44
N ARG A 108 25.63 8.50 -14.45
CA ARG A 108 25.01 8.88 -15.74
C ARG A 108 23.61 9.45 -15.59
N TYR A 109 22.86 9.04 -14.56
CA TYR A 109 21.52 9.51 -14.28
C TYR A 109 21.47 10.83 -13.50
N LYS A 110 22.61 11.30 -13.00
CA LYS A 110 22.67 12.47 -12.09
C LYS A 110 21.73 12.29 -10.88
N ALA A 111 21.68 11.07 -10.33
CA ALA A 111 20.90 10.76 -9.15
C ALA A 111 21.38 11.57 -7.94
N ASP A 112 20.47 11.83 -6.99
CA ASP A 112 20.78 12.57 -5.78
C ASP A 112 21.52 11.69 -4.75
N GLY A 113 21.32 10.38 -4.85
CA GLY A 113 21.92 9.40 -3.96
C GLY A 113 22.33 8.10 -4.63
N CYS A 114 23.29 7.45 -3.99
CA CYS A 114 23.83 6.14 -4.34
C CYS A 114 23.60 5.17 -3.18
N ALA A 115 22.92 4.05 -3.45
CA ALA A 115 22.68 2.98 -2.49
C ALA A 115 23.43 1.72 -2.89
N LEU A 116 24.48 1.39 -2.12
CA LEU A 116 25.40 0.32 -2.43
C LEU A 116 25.18 -0.87 -1.49
N TYR A 117 25.23 -2.08 -2.01
CA TYR A 117 25.07 -3.28 -1.20
C TYR A 117 26.13 -4.34 -1.47
N ILE A 118 26.41 -5.10 -0.43
CA ILE A 118 27.17 -6.34 -0.50
C ILE A 118 26.71 -7.30 0.61
N ALA A 119 26.71 -8.59 0.33
CA ALA A 119 26.29 -9.60 1.30
C ALA A 119 27.38 -9.85 2.35
N VAL A 120 26.99 -9.78 3.64
CA VAL A 120 27.93 -9.87 4.76
C VAL A 120 27.86 -11.17 5.57
N SER A 121 26.71 -11.89 5.52
CA SER A 121 26.58 -13.15 6.26
C SER A 121 27.53 -14.24 5.77
N LYS A 122 27.93 -15.14 6.67
CA LYS A 122 28.79 -16.27 6.34
C LYS A 122 28.24 -17.09 5.18
N LEU A 123 26.93 -17.40 5.21
CA LEU A 123 26.25 -18.17 4.18
C LEU A 123 26.41 -17.51 2.80
N HIS A 124 26.11 -16.23 2.70
CA HIS A 124 26.20 -15.52 1.42
C HIS A 124 27.65 -15.31 0.97
N ARG A 125 28.58 -15.08 1.90
CA ARG A 125 30.01 -14.96 1.55
C ARG A 125 30.54 -16.26 0.96
N GLU A 126 30.14 -17.41 1.53
CA GLU A 126 30.55 -18.74 1.06
C GLU A 126 30.01 -19.05 -0.32
N TYR A 127 28.70 -18.92 -0.53
CA TYR A 127 28.03 -19.41 -1.75
C TYR A 127 27.83 -18.34 -2.82
N LYS A 128 27.63 -17.08 -2.46
CA LYS A 128 27.42 -15.97 -3.42
C LYS A 128 28.73 -15.26 -3.78
N LEU A 129 29.65 -15.15 -2.83
CA LEU A 129 30.92 -14.42 -2.99
C LEU A 129 32.14 -15.35 -3.02
N HIS A 130 31.96 -16.66 -3.25
CA HIS A 130 33.02 -17.63 -3.44
C HIS A 130 34.04 -17.71 -2.28
N GLY A 131 33.59 -17.60 -1.06
CA GLY A 131 34.42 -17.77 0.14
C GLY A 131 35.23 -16.53 0.56
N VAL A 132 34.87 -15.36 0.07
CA VAL A 132 35.51 -14.08 0.47
C VAL A 132 35.42 -13.87 1.97
N SER A 133 36.49 -13.41 2.60
CA SER A 133 36.50 -13.09 4.04
C SER A 133 35.59 -11.92 4.37
N GLU A 134 35.12 -11.84 5.63
CA GLU A 134 34.28 -10.73 6.07
C GLU A 134 34.99 -9.38 5.97
N ASP A 135 36.27 -9.35 6.36
CA ASP A 135 37.07 -8.12 6.30
C ASP A 135 37.24 -7.61 4.87
N GLU A 136 37.46 -8.50 3.93
CA GLU A 136 37.55 -8.15 2.51
C GLU A 136 36.22 -7.65 1.94
N VAL A 137 35.08 -8.27 2.34
CA VAL A 137 33.74 -7.82 1.94
C VAL A 137 33.47 -6.40 2.44
N ILE A 138 33.79 -6.12 3.71
CA ILE A 138 33.57 -4.77 4.27
C ILE A 138 34.54 -3.78 3.60
N GLU A 139 35.78 -4.15 3.30
CA GLU A 139 36.72 -3.27 2.58
C GLU A 139 36.26 -2.95 1.15
N ARG A 140 35.70 -3.93 0.44
CA ARG A 140 35.06 -3.68 -0.88
C ARG A 140 33.91 -2.65 -0.76
N LEU A 141 33.05 -2.78 0.24
CA LEU A 141 31.98 -1.81 0.46
C LEU A 141 32.52 -0.43 0.85
N CYS A 142 33.52 -0.37 1.72
CA CYS A 142 34.21 0.88 2.10
C CYS A 142 34.85 1.57 0.88
N THR A 143 35.47 0.81 0.01
CA THR A 143 36.06 1.33 -1.23
C THR A 143 34.98 1.90 -2.16
N ALA A 144 33.89 1.17 -2.36
CA ALA A 144 32.75 1.65 -3.15
C ALA A 144 32.11 2.93 -2.55
N VAL A 145 31.99 3.00 -1.22
CA VAL A 145 31.51 4.21 -0.52
C VAL A 145 32.46 5.41 -0.75
N ARG A 146 33.78 5.20 -0.70
CA ARG A 146 34.75 6.26 -1.02
C ARG A 146 34.60 6.76 -2.45
N VAL A 147 34.47 5.85 -3.42
CA VAL A 147 34.23 6.21 -4.83
C VAL A 147 32.94 7.01 -4.99
N ALA A 148 31.85 6.59 -4.32
CA ALA A 148 30.59 7.32 -4.35
C ALA A 148 30.70 8.72 -3.72
N ARG A 149 31.40 8.87 -2.58
CA ARG A 149 31.68 10.15 -1.94
C ARG A 149 32.48 11.08 -2.87
N ASP A 150 33.55 10.56 -3.44
CA ASP A 150 34.46 11.32 -4.31
C ASP A 150 33.77 11.67 -5.65
N SER A 151 32.71 10.95 -6.00
CA SER A 151 31.81 11.26 -7.12
C SER A 151 30.77 12.36 -6.78
N GLY A 152 30.70 12.81 -5.53
CA GLY A 152 29.89 13.94 -5.10
C GLY A 152 28.43 13.61 -4.72
N PHE A 153 28.09 12.35 -4.46
CA PHE A 153 26.77 12.00 -3.98
C PHE A 153 26.52 12.53 -2.56
N GLY A 154 25.39 13.24 -2.35
CA GLY A 154 25.01 13.77 -1.05
C GLY A 154 24.36 12.72 -0.12
N TYR A 155 23.76 11.69 -0.70
CA TYR A 155 23.23 10.54 0.02
C TYR A 155 23.96 9.28 -0.42
N ILE A 156 24.62 8.61 0.52
CA ILE A 156 25.36 7.36 0.29
C ILE A 156 24.90 6.33 1.31
N ARG A 157 24.06 5.40 0.87
CA ARG A 157 23.59 4.31 1.70
C ARG A 157 24.49 3.07 1.50
N ALA A 158 25.08 2.63 2.59
CA ALA A 158 25.78 1.35 2.64
C ALA A 158 24.85 0.28 3.21
N THR A 159 24.60 -0.78 2.45
CA THR A 159 23.69 -1.86 2.84
C THR A 159 24.48 -3.12 3.19
N LEU A 160 24.38 -3.55 4.44
CA LEU A 160 24.96 -4.82 4.94
C LEU A 160 23.93 -5.94 4.67
N GLU A 161 23.90 -6.44 3.41
CA GLU A 161 22.92 -7.45 3.00
C GLU A 161 23.01 -8.71 3.88
N ASP A 162 21.85 -9.19 4.35
CA ASP A 162 21.70 -10.35 5.24
C ASP A 162 22.29 -10.15 6.65
N SER A 163 22.30 -8.90 7.15
CA SER A 163 22.78 -8.56 8.50
C SER A 163 21.94 -9.17 9.62
N SER A 164 20.65 -9.40 9.40
CA SER A 164 19.78 -10.10 10.35
C SER A 164 20.27 -11.52 10.65
N ARG A 165 20.86 -12.20 9.68
CA ARG A 165 21.43 -13.53 9.88
C ARG A 165 22.65 -13.50 10.80
N ILE A 166 23.51 -12.49 10.71
CA ILE A 166 24.64 -12.31 11.64
C ILE A 166 24.11 -12.17 13.08
N TYR A 167 23.07 -11.36 13.27
CA TYR A 167 22.43 -11.20 14.57
C TYR A 167 21.82 -12.51 15.10
N LEU A 168 21.17 -13.31 14.24
CA LEU A 168 20.51 -14.55 14.65
C LEU A 168 21.48 -15.71 14.90
N GLU A 169 22.48 -15.89 14.04
CA GLU A 169 23.38 -17.03 14.09
C GLU A 169 24.55 -16.81 15.06
N ASP A 170 25.09 -15.58 15.10
CA ASP A 170 26.23 -15.23 15.93
C ASP A 170 25.84 -14.51 17.23
N GLY A 171 24.54 -14.18 17.43
CA GLY A 171 23.99 -13.60 18.63
C GLY A 171 24.76 -12.38 19.15
N GLU A 172 25.20 -12.44 20.39
CA GLU A 172 25.95 -11.35 21.04
C GLU A 172 27.31 -11.06 20.37
N GLU A 173 27.93 -12.04 19.73
CA GLU A 173 29.21 -11.86 19.02
C GLU A 173 29.04 -11.18 17.66
N GLY A 174 27.87 -11.30 17.05
CA GLY A 174 27.54 -10.68 15.77
C GLY A 174 27.42 -9.16 15.81
N LEU A 175 26.87 -8.63 16.92
CA LEU A 175 26.63 -7.19 17.09
C LEU A 175 27.93 -6.35 17.08
N PRO A 176 29.01 -6.70 17.77
CA PRO A 176 30.29 -5.99 17.67
C PRO A 176 30.84 -5.96 16.24
N ARG A 177 30.67 -7.01 15.46
CA ARG A 177 31.09 -7.08 14.05
C ARG A 177 30.28 -6.10 13.19
N ILE A 178 28.97 -6.06 13.38
CA ILE A 178 28.11 -5.07 12.71
C ILE A 178 28.52 -3.65 13.11
N ALA A 179 28.78 -3.39 14.40
CA ALA A 179 29.23 -2.09 14.90
C ALA A 179 30.54 -1.64 14.27
N ASN A 180 31.54 -2.53 14.20
CA ASN A 180 32.82 -2.27 13.53
C ASN A 180 32.62 -1.95 12.04
N SER A 181 31.77 -2.70 11.37
CA SER A 181 31.44 -2.47 9.96
C SER A 181 30.84 -1.07 9.75
N ILE A 182 29.88 -0.68 10.59
CA ILE A 182 29.24 0.65 10.53
C ILE A 182 30.27 1.77 10.78
N GLN A 183 31.19 1.58 11.73
CA GLN A 183 32.24 2.56 12.01
C GLN A 183 33.16 2.76 10.80
N ARG A 184 33.63 1.69 10.17
CA ARG A 184 34.46 1.74 8.95
C ARG A 184 33.73 2.41 7.79
N LEU A 185 32.42 2.14 7.62
CA LEU A 185 31.59 2.77 6.59
C LEU A 185 31.44 4.27 6.83
N LYS A 186 31.27 4.70 8.08
CA LYS A 186 31.27 6.13 8.45
C LYS A 186 32.57 6.81 8.06
N GLU A 187 33.69 6.21 8.41
CA GLU A 187 35.03 6.73 8.07
C GLU A 187 35.26 6.80 6.55
N SER A 188 34.62 5.91 5.80
CA SER A 188 34.66 5.90 4.34
C SER A 188 33.76 6.98 3.70
N GLY A 189 32.78 7.50 4.43
CA GLY A 189 31.87 8.57 3.98
C GLY A 189 30.43 8.15 3.72
N ALA A 190 29.99 6.99 4.22
CA ALA A 190 28.57 6.63 4.20
C ALA A 190 27.76 7.63 5.02
N THR A 191 26.56 7.99 4.54
CA THR A 191 25.66 8.90 5.22
C THR A 191 24.56 8.17 6.02
N ILE A 192 24.30 6.92 5.67
CA ILE A 192 23.32 6.05 6.32
C ILE A 192 23.70 4.58 6.09
N VAL A 193 23.37 3.71 7.03
CA VAL A 193 23.58 2.26 6.88
C VAL A 193 22.26 1.54 6.92
N SER A 194 22.00 0.64 5.96
CA SER A 194 20.83 -0.23 5.95
C SER A 194 21.18 -1.60 6.53
N LEU A 195 20.31 -2.07 7.43
CA LEU A 195 20.39 -3.38 8.08
C LEU A 195 19.21 -4.25 7.65
N PRO A 196 19.28 -4.93 6.48
CA PRO A 196 18.15 -5.70 5.97
C PRO A 196 17.99 -7.06 6.64
N ASP A 197 16.74 -7.46 6.76
CA ASP A 197 16.34 -8.85 6.96
C ASP A 197 16.04 -9.49 5.60
N THR A 198 17.11 -9.85 4.90
CA THR A 198 17.08 -10.29 3.50
C THR A 198 16.23 -11.55 3.28
N SER A 199 16.16 -12.43 4.26
CA SER A 199 15.44 -13.70 4.18
C SER A 199 14.12 -13.70 4.96
N GLY A 200 13.71 -12.56 5.53
CA GLY A 200 12.47 -12.43 6.31
C GLY A 200 12.45 -13.30 7.56
N LEU A 201 13.58 -13.45 8.26
CA LEU A 201 13.74 -14.37 9.38
C LEU A 201 13.32 -13.79 10.73
N LEU A 202 13.26 -12.46 10.84
CA LEU A 202 12.97 -11.81 12.11
C LEU A 202 11.46 -11.81 12.42
N THR A 203 11.16 -12.05 13.69
CA THR A 203 9.86 -11.71 14.27
C THR A 203 9.86 -10.27 14.76
N PRO A 204 8.69 -9.63 15.01
CA PRO A 204 8.65 -8.26 15.55
C PRO A 204 9.49 -8.05 16.81
N ARG A 205 9.47 -9.03 17.73
CA ARG A 205 10.30 -8.97 18.93
C ARG A 205 11.81 -8.95 18.62
N LEU A 206 12.25 -9.78 17.67
CA LEU A 206 13.65 -9.84 17.27
C LEU A 206 14.07 -8.60 16.47
N ALA A 207 13.20 -8.09 15.59
CA ALA A 207 13.43 -6.86 14.86
C ALA A 207 13.59 -5.66 15.81
N ARG A 208 12.72 -5.58 16.82
CA ARG A 208 12.80 -4.58 17.90
C ARG A 208 14.14 -4.66 18.63
N ASP A 209 14.51 -5.84 19.12
CA ASP A 209 15.76 -6.02 19.89
C ASP A 209 16.99 -5.71 19.01
N PHE A 210 17.00 -6.18 17.78
CA PHE A 210 18.07 -5.91 16.82
C PHE A 210 18.27 -4.41 16.58
N PHE A 211 17.19 -3.67 16.27
CA PHE A 211 17.28 -2.24 16.01
C PHE A 211 17.55 -1.40 17.27
N ALA A 212 16.99 -1.78 18.43
CA ALA A 212 17.31 -1.13 19.70
C ALA A 212 18.80 -1.18 20.00
N ARG A 213 19.42 -2.36 19.83
CA ARG A 213 20.86 -2.56 20.04
C ARG A 213 21.69 -1.84 18.96
N ALA A 214 21.31 -1.98 17.68
CA ALA A 214 22.02 -1.34 16.57
C ALA A 214 22.02 0.18 16.72
N SER A 215 20.88 0.79 17.08
CA SER A 215 20.76 2.23 17.30
C SER A 215 21.58 2.73 18.49
N ALA A 216 21.82 1.88 19.50
CA ALA A 216 22.61 2.24 20.67
C ALA A 216 24.12 2.44 20.34
N PHE A 217 24.64 1.71 19.38
CA PHE A 217 26.06 1.80 19.01
C PHE A 217 26.32 2.48 17.68
N SER A 218 25.31 2.65 16.84
CA SER A 218 25.53 3.19 15.49
C SER A 218 25.91 4.67 15.52
N PRO A 219 27.03 5.05 14.93
CA PRO A 219 27.41 6.45 14.75
C PRO A 219 26.78 7.09 13.49
N LEU A 220 25.99 6.34 12.74
CA LEU A 220 25.28 6.76 11.54
C LEU A 220 23.77 6.51 11.70
N PRO A 221 22.92 7.27 11.01
CA PRO A 221 21.53 6.92 10.81
C PRO A 221 21.37 5.49 10.30
N LEU A 222 20.30 4.80 10.75
CA LEU A 222 19.97 3.45 10.31
C LEU A 222 18.75 3.44 9.41
N ALA A 223 18.80 2.60 8.37
CA ALA A 223 17.67 2.30 7.50
C ALA A 223 17.23 0.84 7.70
N ALA A 224 15.91 0.63 7.75
CA ALA A 224 15.29 -0.68 7.89
C ALA A 224 14.71 -1.17 6.56
N HIS A 225 14.99 -2.44 6.22
CA HIS A 225 14.49 -3.11 5.03
C HIS A 225 14.18 -4.56 5.36
N PHE A 226 12.90 -4.92 5.44
CA PHE A 226 12.45 -6.25 5.85
C PHE A 226 11.69 -6.95 4.74
N HIS A 227 12.11 -8.19 4.39
CA HIS A 227 11.35 -9.05 3.50
C HIS A 227 10.18 -9.73 4.22
N ASN A 228 9.15 -10.10 3.44
CA ASN A 228 7.83 -10.47 3.93
C ASN A 228 7.56 -11.98 3.89
N ASP A 229 8.58 -12.81 3.90
CA ASP A 229 8.47 -14.27 3.70
C ASP A 229 7.48 -14.94 4.65
N TYR A 230 7.38 -14.46 5.89
CA TYR A 230 6.40 -14.91 6.89
C TYR A 230 5.21 -13.93 7.08
N GLY A 231 5.06 -12.90 6.24
CA GLY A 231 3.98 -11.92 6.39
C GLY A 231 4.23 -10.91 7.52
N LEU A 232 5.48 -10.70 7.96
CA LEU A 232 5.82 -9.87 9.11
C LEU A 232 6.57 -8.59 8.76
N ALA A 233 6.85 -8.32 7.49
CA ALA A 233 7.68 -7.19 7.07
C ALA A 233 7.17 -5.85 7.60
N THR A 234 5.88 -5.54 7.43
CA THR A 234 5.30 -4.28 7.93
C THR A 234 5.44 -4.15 9.44
N ALA A 235 5.12 -5.21 10.20
CA ALA A 235 5.26 -5.22 11.65
C ALA A 235 6.72 -5.04 12.10
N ASN A 236 7.66 -5.75 11.45
CA ASN A 236 9.10 -5.63 11.74
C ASN A 236 9.62 -4.22 11.43
N THR A 237 9.15 -3.61 10.35
CA THR A 237 9.53 -2.24 9.96
C THR A 237 9.02 -1.20 10.96
N ILE A 238 7.80 -1.38 11.50
CA ILE A 238 7.24 -0.55 12.56
C ILE A 238 8.11 -0.63 13.80
N GLU A 239 8.46 -1.85 14.26
CA GLU A 239 9.31 -2.03 15.43
C GLU A 239 10.69 -1.38 15.24
N ALA A 240 11.31 -1.53 14.07
CA ALA A 240 12.59 -0.89 13.78
C ALA A 240 12.48 0.65 13.79
N ALA A 241 11.40 1.21 13.25
CA ALA A 241 11.15 2.65 13.28
C ALA A 241 11.01 3.19 14.71
N LEU A 242 10.32 2.44 15.57
CA LEU A 242 10.14 2.81 16.98
C LEU A 242 11.44 2.71 17.80
N GLU A 243 12.36 1.87 17.39
CA GLU A 243 13.66 1.66 18.04
C GLU A 243 14.82 2.42 17.39
N GLY A 244 14.51 3.38 16.50
CA GLY A 244 15.49 4.37 16.06
C GLY A 244 16.00 4.22 14.63
N ALA A 245 15.36 3.42 13.79
CA ALA A 245 15.57 3.55 12.36
C ALA A 245 15.07 4.94 11.89
N GLU A 246 15.92 5.70 11.21
CA GLU A 246 15.59 7.03 10.69
C GLU A 246 14.99 6.99 9.30
N GLU A 247 15.22 5.90 8.59
CA GLU A 247 14.63 5.62 7.28
C GLU A 247 14.06 4.21 7.24
N VAL A 248 12.92 4.04 6.59
CA VAL A 248 12.27 2.75 6.40
C VAL A 248 11.92 2.57 4.93
N HIS A 249 12.10 1.35 4.42
CA HIS A 249 11.85 1.03 3.03
C HIS A 249 10.52 0.30 2.90
N ALA A 250 9.71 0.73 1.93
CA ALA A 250 8.41 0.14 1.66
C ALA A 250 8.07 0.19 0.17
N THR A 251 7.06 -0.56 -0.24
CA THR A 251 6.51 -0.53 -1.59
C THR A 251 5.00 -0.44 -1.56
N LEU A 252 4.39 0.02 -2.65
CA LEU A 252 2.96 -0.07 -2.84
C LEU A 252 2.54 -1.55 -2.85
N LEU A 253 1.50 -1.90 -2.10
CA LEU A 253 1.01 -3.27 -1.92
C LEU A 253 2.05 -4.25 -1.33
N GLY A 254 3.14 -3.74 -0.77
CA GLY A 254 4.21 -4.57 -0.23
C GLY A 254 4.91 -5.45 -1.27
N ILE A 255 4.77 -5.16 -2.56
CA ILE A 255 5.32 -6.00 -3.64
C ILE A 255 6.85 -5.96 -3.68
N GLY A 256 7.45 -7.05 -4.14
CA GLY A 256 8.90 -7.17 -4.27
C GLY A 256 9.33 -8.58 -4.64
N ASP A 257 10.59 -8.87 -4.40
CA ASP A 257 11.13 -10.22 -4.54
C ASP A 257 10.44 -11.19 -3.58
N ARG A 258 10.14 -12.39 -4.02
CA ARG A 258 9.41 -13.43 -3.29
C ARG A 258 8.04 -12.92 -2.80
N ASN A 259 7.85 -12.78 -1.47
CA ASN A 259 6.64 -12.23 -0.87
C ASN A 259 6.72 -10.70 -0.61
N GLY A 260 7.72 -10.03 -1.20
CA GLY A 260 7.90 -8.58 -1.13
C GLY A 260 8.50 -8.06 0.18
N ILE A 261 8.17 -6.81 0.51
CA ILE A 261 8.65 -6.07 1.68
C ILE A 261 7.47 -5.41 2.42
N ALA A 262 7.75 -4.44 3.31
CA ALA A 262 6.70 -3.69 4.01
C ALA A 262 5.78 -2.93 3.05
N ASP A 263 4.47 -2.93 3.36
CA ASP A 263 3.48 -2.13 2.63
C ASP A 263 3.48 -0.68 3.11
N THR A 264 3.54 0.26 2.17
CA THR A 264 3.64 1.69 2.48
C THR A 264 2.40 2.20 3.23
N TYR A 265 1.17 1.83 2.82
CA TYR A 265 -0.03 2.33 3.46
C TYR A 265 -0.22 1.76 4.87
N GLU A 266 -0.06 0.45 5.04
CA GLU A 266 -0.16 -0.21 6.35
C GLU A 266 0.85 0.35 7.35
N LEU A 267 2.08 0.57 6.89
CA LEU A 267 3.17 1.15 7.67
C LEU A 267 2.82 2.57 8.13
N VAL A 268 2.45 3.45 7.19
CA VAL A 268 2.14 4.86 7.47
C VAL A 268 0.91 4.99 8.37
N ALA A 269 -0.17 4.27 8.06
CA ALA A 269 -1.39 4.31 8.86
C ALA A 269 -1.14 3.87 10.31
N THR A 270 -0.40 2.79 10.50
CA THR A 270 -0.09 2.26 11.85
C THR A 270 0.81 3.21 12.63
N LEU A 271 1.88 3.71 12.00
CA LEU A 271 2.81 4.64 12.65
C LEU A 271 2.12 5.94 13.07
N GLU A 272 1.28 6.51 12.21
CA GLU A 272 0.62 7.78 12.51
C GLU A 272 -0.56 7.66 13.48
N ASP A 273 -1.42 6.64 13.31
CA ASP A 273 -2.65 6.51 14.09
C ASP A 273 -2.42 5.90 15.46
N ILE A 274 -1.53 4.90 15.57
CA ILE A 274 -1.29 4.16 16.80
C ILE A 274 -0.11 4.74 17.57
N HIS A 275 0.98 5.06 16.86
CA HIS A 275 2.23 5.47 17.51
C HIS A 275 2.49 6.98 17.49
N GLY A 276 1.69 7.77 16.74
CA GLY A 276 1.84 9.22 16.66
C GLY A 276 3.13 9.67 15.93
N VAL A 277 3.79 8.77 15.21
CA VAL A 277 4.98 9.06 14.41
C VAL A 277 4.57 9.76 13.14
N ARG A 278 5.21 10.87 12.80
CA ARG A 278 4.93 11.62 11.57
C ARG A 278 5.77 11.08 10.42
N THR A 279 5.13 10.77 9.31
CA THR A 279 5.79 10.35 8.07
C THR A 279 5.86 11.46 7.02
N GLY A 280 4.96 12.44 7.12
CA GLY A 280 4.83 13.53 6.17
C GLY A 280 4.10 13.15 4.87
N LEU A 281 3.57 11.94 4.77
CA LEU A 281 2.81 11.50 3.61
C LEU A 281 1.34 11.93 3.68
N ASN A 282 0.76 12.21 2.51
CA ASN A 282 -0.66 12.48 2.37
C ASN A 282 -1.43 11.16 2.16
N ARG A 283 -2.21 10.76 3.15
CA ARG A 283 -2.91 9.47 3.13
C ARG A 283 -4.02 9.39 2.08
N SER A 284 -4.71 10.50 1.81
CA SER A 284 -5.72 10.53 0.73
C SER A 284 -5.07 10.32 -0.64
N SER A 285 -3.96 11.01 -0.90
CA SER A 285 -3.19 10.82 -2.14
C SER A 285 -2.58 9.41 -2.22
N LEU A 286 -2.17 8.82 -1.09
CA LEU A 286 -1.73 7.42 -1.06
C LEU A 286 -2.86 6.46 -1.46
N ARG A 287 -4.08 6.62 -0.93
CA ARG A 287 -5.23 5.80 -1.32
C ARG A 287 -5.47 5.86 -2.82
N GLU A 288 -5.55 7.08 -3.36
CA GLU A 288 -5.76 7.30 -4.80
C GLU A 288 -4.63 6.66 -5.63
N LEU A 289 -3.40 6.74 -5.13
CA LEU A 289 -2.24 6.10 -5.77
C LEU A 289 -2.36 4.57 -5.77
N TYR A 290 -2.80 3.93 -4.67
CA TYR A 290 -3.01 2.49 -4.62
C TYR A 290 -4.08 2.02 -5.61
N GLU A 291 -5.22 2.72 -5.65
CA GLU A 291 -6.29 2.44 -6.61
C GLU A 291 -5.80 2.60 -8.05
N TYR A 292 -5.05 3.68 -8.31
CA TYR A 292 -4.44 3.92 -9.61
C TYR A 292 -3.41 2.86 -9.99
N PHE A 293 -2.49 2.55 -9.06
CA PHE A 293 -1.44 1.54 -9.26
C PHE A 293 -2.05 0.17 -9.58
N SER A 294 -3.04 -0.25 -8.80
CA SER A 294 -3.78 -1.49 -9.06
C SER A 294 -4.37 -1.54 -10.46
N ARG A 295 -5.04 -0.45 -10.89
CA ARG A 295 -5.63 -0.37 -12.23
C ARG A 295 -4.59 -0.49 -13.35
N VAL A 296 -3.55 0.35 -13.31
CA VAL A 296 -2.59 0.44 -14.44
C VAL A 296 -1.63 -0.72 -14.51
N THR A 297 -1.44 -1.45 -13.42
CA THR A 297 -0.55 -2.62 -13.36
C THR A 297 -1.30 -3.94 -13.43
N GLY A 298 -2.60 -3.95 -13.16
CA GLY A 298 -3.40 -5.16 -12.99
C GLY A 298 -3.03 -5.97 -11.74
N ILE A 299 -2.31 -5.38 -10.79
CA ILE A 299 -2.02 -5.99 -9.49
C ILE A 299 -3.17 -5.62 -8.55
N GLU A 300 -4.00 -6.57 -8.21
CA GLU A 300 -5.18 -6.32 -7.36
C GLU A 300 -4.77 -5.96 -5.93
N ILE A 301 -5.52 -5.02 -5.32
CA ILE A 301 -5.42 -4.79 -3.88
C ILE A 301 -5.93 -6.04 -3.16
N PRO A 302 -5.10 -6.70 -2.35
CA PRO A 302 -5.51 -7.93 -1.66
C PRO A 302 -6.74 -7.69 -0.79
N TRP A 303 -7.67 -8.65 -0.76
CA TRP A 303 -8.93 -8.51 -0.03
C TRP A 303 -8.76 -8.22 1.48
N ARG A 304 -7.62 -8.61 2.07
CA ARG A 304 -7.28 -8.30 3.47
C ARG A 304 -6.60 -6.95 3.66
N HIS A 305 -6.19 -6.32 2.57
CA HIS A 305 -5.51 -5.04 2.68
C HIS A 305 -6.45 -3.96 3.24
N PRO A 306 -6.01 -3.09 4.16
CA PRO A 306 -6.88 -2.07 4.76
C PRO A 306 -7.59 -1.17 3.76
N LEU A 307 -7.01 -0.95 2.57
CA LEU A 307 -7.62 -0.19 1.48
C LEU A 307 -8.67 -0.97 0.69
N SER A 308 -8.76 -2.30 0.86
CA SER A 308 -9.76 -3.07 0.14
C SER A 308 -11.17 -2.80 0.68
N ARG A 309 -12.13 -2.85 -0.21
CA ARG A 309 -13.55 -2.72 0.13
C ARG A 309 -13.99 -3.86 1.07
N GLU A 310 -13.55 -5.07 0.80
CA GLU A 310 -13.89 -6.28 1.53
C GLU A 310 -13.39 -6.23 2.98
N ALA A 311 -12.18 -5.71 3.22
CA ALA A 311 -11.63 -5.55 4.57
C ALA A 311 -12.43 -4.57 5.43
N ARG A 312 -13.06 -3.56 4.80
CA ARG A 312 -13.81 -2.49 5.47
C ARG A 312 -15.30 -2.75 5.58
N THR A 313 -15.79 -3.83 5.00
CA THR A 313 -17.22 -4.16 5.03
C THR A 313 -17.61 -4.82 6.35
N VAL A 314 -18.55 -4.25 7.07
CA VAL A 314 -19.07 -4.76 8.34
C VAL A 314 -20.09 -5.87 8.06
N ARG A 315 -19.75 -7.12 8.44
CA ARG A 315 -20.54 -8.32 8.08
C ARG A 315 -21.45 -8.84 9.19
N ALA A 316 -20.99 -8.79 10.44
CA ALA A 316 -21.76 -9.32 11.56
C ALA A 316 -22.88 -8.36 11.99
N GLY A 317 -24.10 -8.84 12.15
CA GLY A 317 -25.28 -8.03 12.50
C GLY A 317 -25.13 -7.24 13.80
N VAL A 318 -24.48 -7.82 14.82
CA VAL A 318 -24.20 -7.11 16.07
C VAL A 318 -23.20 -5.98 15.86
N HIS A 319 -22.21 -6.15 14.97
CA HIS A 319 -21.27 -5.10 14.59
C HIS A 319 -21.96 -4.02 13.78
N GLN A 320 -22.81 -4.40 12.80
CA GLN A 320 -23.63 -3.45 12.03
C GLN A 320 -24.49 -2.61 12.97
N SER A 321 -25.20 -3.26 13.91
CA SER A 321 -26.06 -2.59 14.91
C SER A 321 -25.29 -1.59 15.78
N MET A 322 -24.05 -1.87 16.12
CA MET A 322 -23.22 -0.94 16.88
C MET A 322 -22.66 0.17 16.01
N THR A 323 -22.15 -0.17 14.81
CA THR A 323 -21.48 0.78 13.90
C THR A 323 -22.45 1.88 13.43
N VAL A 324 -23.73 1.57 13.16
CA VAL A 324 -24.74 2.60 12.82
C VAL A 324 -25.04 3.56 13.96
N LYS A 325 -24.78 3.18 15.21
CA LYS A 325 -24.94 4.04 16.40
C LYS A 325 -23.66 4.76 16.76
N ARG A 326 -22.55 4.05 16.70
CA ARG A 326 -21.21 4.53 17.10
C ARG A 326 -20.16 3.79 16.29
N LYS A 327 -19.61 4.46 15.31
CA LYS A 327 -18.61 3.90 14.39
C LYS A 327 -17.36 3.43 15.12
N GLU A 328 -16.93 4.20 16.12
CA GLU A 328 -15.71 3.93 16.89
C GLU A 328 -15.75 2.59 17.64
N GLY A 329 -16.92 1.95 17.76
CA GLY A 329 -17.01 0.62 18.35
C GLY A 329 -16.32 -0.48 17.55
N TYR A 330 -16.16 -0.28 16.25
CA TYR A 330 -15.56 -1.28 15.34
C TYR A 330 -14.62 -0.67 14.28
N ILE A 331 -14.52 0.65 14.20
CA ILE A 331 -13.55 1.34 13.35
C ILE A 331 -12.46 1.87 14.26
N PRO A 332 -11.22 1.38 14.14
CA PRO A 332 -10.16 1.59 15.14
C PRO A 332 -9.62 3.02 15.19
N SER A 333 -9.86 3.84 14.16
CA SER A 333 -9.32 5.18 14.09
C SER A 333 -10.23 6.12 13.30
N ARG A 334 -10.40 7.37 13.80
CA ARG A 334 -11.11 8.43 13.07
C ARG A 334 -10.39 8.85 11.79
N LYS A 335 -9.06 8.71 11.75
CA LYS A 335 -8.28 9.02 10.55
C LYS A 335 -8.53 7.97 9.47
N LEU A 336 -8.62 6.69 9.83
CA LEU A 336 -9.00 5.63 8.90
C LEU A 336 -10.39 5.87 8.31
N GLU A 337 -11.34 6.36 9.09
CA GLU A 337 -12.68 6.75 8.59
C GLU A 337 -12.59 7.85 7.53
N ASN A 338 -11.77 8.87 7.77
CA ASN A 338 -11.57 9.95 6.80
C ASN A 338 -10.93 9.47 5.50
N ASP A 339 -10.07 8.46 5.56
CA ASP A 339 -9.43 7.90 4.36
C ASP A 339 -10.41 7.08 3.52
N PHE A 340 -11.46 6.51 4.12
CA PHE A 340 -12.35 5.53 3.48
C PHE A 340 -13.81 5.97 3.35
N GLY A 341 -14.18 7.09 3.97
CA GLY A 341 -15.56 7.54 4.04
C GLY A 341 -16.43 6.69 4.97
N GLU A 342 -17.70 6.58 4.65
CA GLU A 342 -18.67 5.85 5.45
C GLU A 342 -18.44 4.33 5.42
N PRO A 343 -18.71 3.62 6.54
CA PRO A 343 -18.62 2.17 6.58
C PRO A 343 -19.56 1.51 5.57
N LEU A 344 -19.08 0.44 4.95
CA LEU A 344 -19.91 -0.43 4.13
C LEU A 344 -20.45 -1.59 4.96
N TYR A 345 -21.62 -2.08 4.59
CA TYR A 345 -22.31 -3.16 5.28
C TYR A 345 -22.61 -4.31 4.31
N ALA A 346 -22.33 -5.53 4.71
CA ALA A 346 -22.71 -6.69 3.92
C ALA A 346 -24.20 -6.99 4.13
N ILE A 347 -24.89 -7.29 3.04
CA ILE A 347 -26.16 -8.00 3.11
C ILE A 347 -25.80 -9.49 3.23
N SER A 348 -26.17 -10.09 4.34
CA SER A 348 -25.85 -11.47 4.68
C SER A 348 -26.96 -12.08 5.53
N PRO A 349 -26.96 -13.38 5.80
CA PRO A 349 -27.90 -13.99 6.75
C PRO A 349 -27.91 -13.37 8.15
N TYR A 350 -26.92 -12.52 8.44
CA TYR A 350 -26.78 -11.82 9.73
C TYR A 350 -27.08 -10.32 9.65
N VAL A 351 -27.76 -9.85 8.60
CA VAL A 351 -28.08 -8.42 8.44
C VAL A 351 -28.87 -7.88 9.63
N SER A 352 -28.48 -6.71 10.14
CA SER A 352 -29.08 -6.10 11.34
C SER A 352 -30.36 -5.35 11.03
N HIS A 353 -31.42 -5.60 11.81
CA HIS A 353 -32.64 -4.78 11.74
C HIS A 353 -32.42 -3.31 12.10
N ASN A 354 -31.41 -2.99 12.94
CA ASN A 354 -31.06 -1.59 13.23
C ASN A 354 -30.38 -0.91 12.01
N LEU A 355 -29.61 -1.63 11.22
CA LEU A 355 -29.10 -1.13 9.94
C LEU A 355 -30.28 -0.84 8.99
N VAL A 356 -31.17 -1.79 8.83
CA VAL A 356 -32.41 -1.62 8.00
C VAL A 356 -33.20 -0.40 8.48
N GLN A 357 -33.40 -0.25 9.77
CA GLN A 357 -34.12 0.91 10.35
C GLN A 357 -33.38 2.22 10.00
N THR A 358 -32.05 2.26 10.13
CA THR A 358 -31.24 3.45 9.80
C THR A 358 -31.40 3.85 8.34
N ILE A 359 -31.41 2.89 7.42
CA ILE A 359 -31.57 3.12 5.97
C ILE A 359 -32.99 3.64 5.64
N ILE A 360 -34.02 3.09 6.27
CA ILE A 360 -35.41 3.32 5.87
C ILE A 360 -36.04 4.55 6.55
N THR A 361 -35.65 4.85 7.79
CA THR A 361 -36.25 5.94 8.60
C THR A 361 -36.23 7.30 7.90
N PRO A 362 -35.20 7.73 7.17
CA PRO A 362 -35.23 9.01 6.45
C PRO A 362 -36.33 9.13 5.40
N HIS A 363 -36.84 8.00 4.89
CA HIS A 363 -37.84 7.95 3.81
C HIS A 363 -39.27 7.67 4.31
N THR A 364 -39.41 7.01 5.45
CA THR A 364 -40.70 6.56 5.97
C THR A 364 -41.15 7.28 7.23
N GLY A 365 -40.25 8.07 7.84
CA GLY A 365 -40.43 8.54 9.21
C GLY A 365 -40.30 7.38 10.21
N THR A 366 -41.06 7.43 11.29
CA THR A 366 -41.03 6.35 12.29
C THR A 366 -41.60 5.07 11.72
N ILE A 367 -40.79 4.03 11.67
CA ILE A 367 -41.18 2.69 11.21
C ILE A 367 -41.25 1.71 12.38
N ASP A 368 -42.28 0.83 12.34
CA ASP A 368 -42.43 -0.22 13.32
C ASP A 368 -41.22 -1.19 13.29
N LYS A 369 -40.78 -1.55 14.47
CA LYS A 369 -39.66 -2.47 14.67
C LYS A 369 -39.91 -3.85 14.04
N GLU A 370 -41.15 -4.29 14.04
CA GLU A 370 -41.54 -5.57 13.43
C GLU A 370 -41.39 -5.54 11.90
N LYS A 371 -41.71 -4.42 11.26
CA LYS A 371 -41.49 -4.24 9.82
C LYS A 371 -40.02 -4.26 9.48
N THR A 372 -39.16 -3.55 10.24
CA THR A 372 -37.73 -3.56 10.00
C THR A 372 -37.10 -4.95 10.18
N ARG A 373 -37.67 -5.75 11.10
CA ARG A 373 -37.25 -7.13 11.32
C ARG A 373 -37.65 -8.03 10.14
N ARG A 374 -38.89 -7.92 9.62
CA ARG A 374 -39.30 -8.69 8.43
C ARG A 374 -38.45 -8.37 7.21
N ILE A 375 -38.12 -7.07 6.99
CA ILE A 375 -37.21 -6.69 5.91
C ILE A 375 -35.84 -7.34 6.10
N ALA A 376 -35.27 -7.30 7.30
CA ALA A 376 -33.97 -7.92 7.58
C ALA A 376 -34.05 -9.44 7.37
N GLU A 377 -35.13 -10.11 7.77
CA GLU A 377 -35.32 -11.55 7.54
C GLU A 377 -35.47 -11.88 6.04
N SER A 378 -36.17 -11.05 5.27
CA SER A 378 -36.28 -11.20 3.81
C SER A 378 -34.93 -11.05 3.12
N LEU A 379 -34.16 -10.02 3.50
CA LEU A 379 -32.77 -9.83 3.00
C LEU A 379 -31.88 -11.00 3.36
N ALA A 380 -31.99 -11.51 4.60
CA ALA A 380 -31.23 -12.68 5.05
C ALA A 380 -31.60 -13.94 4.26
N THR A 381 -32.87 -14.11 3.92
CA THR A 381 -33.36 -15.29 3.17
C THR A 381 -32.82 -15.29 1.74
N VAL A 382 -32.82 -14.14 1.07
CA VAL A 382 -32.27 -14.03 -0.30
C VAL A 382 -30.79 -14.36 -0.36
N THR A 383 -30.05 -14.11 0.73
CA THR A 383 -28.59 -14.42 0.79
C THR A 383 -28.28 -15.81 1.28
N ARG A 384 -29.24 -16.56 1.81
CA ARG A 384 -29.01 -17.88 2.42
C ARG A 384 -28.54 -18.93 1.41
N ASP A 385 -29.13 -18.88 0.21
CA ASP A 385 -28.91 -19.89 -0.82
C ASP A 385 -27.97 -19.41 -1.95
N GLY A 386 -27.52 -18.14 -1.88
CA GLY A 386 -26.67 -17.50 -2.89
C GLY A 386 -25.25 -17.26 -2.42
N ALA A 387 -24.29 -17.53 -3.29
CA ALA A 387 -22.89 -17.19 -3.08
C ALA A 387 -22.62 -15.68 -3.23
N THR A 388 -23.55 -14.95 -3.86
CA THR A 388 -23.43 -13.51 -4.16
C THR A 388 -24.42 -12.69 -3.33
N PRO A 389 -24.05 -11.46 -2.91
CA PRO A 389 -24.99 -10.53 -2.30
C PRO A 389 -26.15 -10.21 -3.27
N PRO A 390 -27.38 -9.95 -2.78
CA PRO A 390 -28.48 -9.56 -3.65
C PRO A 390 -28.19 -8.23 -4.34
N SER A 391 -28.66 -8.08 -5.58
CA SER A 391 -28.57 -6.82 -6.32
C SER A 391 -29.30 -5.69 -5.57
N LEU A 392 -28.91 -4.45 -5.82
CA LEU A 392 -29.59 -3.29 -5.23
C LEU A 392 -31.06 -3.20 -5.65
N ASP A 393 -31.42 -3.74 -6.83
CA ASP A 393 -32.81 -3.84 -7.27
C ASP A 393 -33.61 -4.80 -6.40
N ALA A 394 -33.07 -5.96 -6.07
CA ALA A 394 -33.71 -6.92 -5.17
C ALA A 394 -33.90 -6.32 -3.77
N VAL A 395 -32.89 -5.59 -3.28
CA VAL A 395 -32.98 -4.86 -2.00
C VAL A 395 -34.09 -3.79 -2.05
N GLN A 396 -34.15 -3.00 -3.13
CA GLN A 396 -35.22 -2.01 -3.33
C GLN A 396 -36.62 -2.65 -3.30
N GLU A 397 -36.77 -3.76 -4.01
CA GLU A 397 -38.06 -4.45 -4.11
C GLU A 397 -38.51 -5.01 -2.77
N ILE A 398 -37.62 -5.63 -2.02
CA ILE A 398 -37.92 -6.12 -0.66
C ILE A 398 -38.37 -4.96 0.23
N ILE A 399 -37.67 -3.83 0.24
CA ILE A 399 -38.01 -2.66 1.04
C ILE A 399 -39.36 -2.08 0.58
N ARG A 400 -39.57 -1.95 -0.73
CA ARG A 400 -40.80 -1.43 -1.30
C ARG A 400 -42.04 -2.29 -0.93
N ASN A 401 -41.90 -3.59 -0.98
CA ASN A 401 -42.97 -4.52 -0.68
C ASN A 401 -43.47 -4.40 0.78
N GLU A 402 -42.56 -4.14 1.71
CA GLU A 402 -42.87 -4.01 3.13
C GLU A 402 -43.29 -2.58 3.55
N THR A 403 -42.81 -1.56 2.85
CA THR A 403 -42.98 -0.15 3.26
C THR A 403 -43.83 0.67 2.30
N GLY A 404 -43.98 0.24 1.05
CA GLY A 404 -44.58 1.04 -0.03
C GLY A 404 -43.62 2.12 -0.58
N VAL A 405 -42.41 2.26 -0.05
CA VAL A 405 -41.49 3.33 -0.39
C VAL A 405 -40.32 2.79 -1.24
N MET A 406 -40.00 3.51 -2.30
CA MET A 406 -38.86 3.22 -3.16
C MET A 406 -37.66 4.05 -2.69
N ILE A 407 -36.64 3.42 -2.12
CA ILE A 407 -35.35 4.07 -1.78
C ILE A 407 -34.48 4.13 -3.03
N PRO A 408 -33.89 5.29 -3.37
CA PRO A 408 -33.03 5.41 -4.54
C PRO A 408 -31.81 4.46 -4.45
N ARG A 409 -31.45 3.81 -5.57
CA ARG A 409 -30.26 2.93 -5.63
C ARG A 409 -28.98 3.62 -5.17
N GLN A 410 -28.82 4.91 -5.51
CA GLN A 410 -27.70 5.74 -5.04
C GLN A 410 -27.56 5.75 -3.53
N GLU A 411 -28.67 5.75 -2.82
CA GLU A 411 -28.66 5.79 -1.38
C GLU A 411 -28.35 4.41 -0.79
N LEU A 412 -28.94 3.36 -1.34
CA LEU A 412 -28.59 1.99 -0.96
C LEU A 412 -27.11 1.70 -1.22
N ALA A 413 -26.56 2.21 -2.34
CA ALA A 413 -25.15 2.06 -2.67
C ALA A 413 -24.20 2.70 -1.63
N ARG A 414 -24.63 3.72 -0.89
CA ARG A 414 -23.85 4.30 0.22
C ARG A 414 -23.64 3.33 1.36
N TYR A 415 -24.60 2.45 1.59
CA TYR A 415 -24.53 1.46 2.66
C TYR A 415 -23.93 0.14 2.21
N PHE A 416 -24.32 -0.34 1.04
CA PHE A 416 -23.95 -1.66 0.55
C PHE A 416 -22.84 -1.63 -0.51
N GLY A 417 -22.43 -0.43 -0.90
CA GLY A 417 -21.50 -0.19 -1.99
C GLY A 417 -22.16 -0.24 -3.37
N GLY A 418 -21.47 0.36 -4.35
CA GLY A 418 -21.91 0.33 -5.76
C GLY A 418 -21.79 -1.05 -6.37
N GLU A 419 -22.57 -1.28 -7.43
CA GLU A 419 -22.54 -2.51 -8.21
C GLU A 419 -21.33 -2.49 -9.15
N ARG A 420 -20.68 -3.62 -9.30
CA ARG A 420 -19.68 -3.82 -10.35
C ARG A 420 -20.38 -3.97 -11.68
N VAL A 421 -19.86 -3.35 -12.71
CA VAL A 421 -20.37 -3.44 -14.07
C VAL A 421 -19.27 -3.77 -15.06
N TYR A 422 -19.66 -4.46 -16.10
CA TYR A 422 -18.87 -4.64 -17.30
C TYR A 422 -19.49 -3.81 -18.41
N ILE A 423 -18.70 -2.88 -18.99
CA ILE A 423 -19.14 -2.06 -20.09
C ILE A 423 -18.48 -2.62 -21.35
N LEU A 424 -19.27 -3.24 -22.19
CA LEU A 424 -18.82 -3.79 -23.46
C LEU A 424 -18.89 -2.67 -24.52
N LEU A 425 -17.79 -2.45 -25.21
CA LEU A 425 -17.68 -1.42 -26.24
C LEU A 425 -17.37 -2.05 -27.59
N LYS A 426 -18.12 -1.66 -28.60
CA LYS A 426 -17.77 -1.84 -30.01
C LYS A 426 -17.25 -0.52 -30.54
N LEU A 427 -16.04 -0.53 -31.08
CA LEU A 427 -15.37 0.67 -31.56
C LEU A 427 -15.48 0.81 -33.07
N HIS A 428 -15.40 2.04 -33.56
CA HIS A 428 -15.21 2.26 -35.00
C HIS A 428 -13.84 1.73 -35.43
N PRO A 429 -13.72 1.03 -36.58
CA PRO A 429 -12.49 0.35 -37.01
C PRO A 429 -11.24 1.24 -37.13
N GLN A 430 -11.44 2.53 -37.33
CA GLN A 430 -10.33 3.49 -37.43
C GLN A 430 -9.97 4.15 -36.10
N PHE A 431 -10.71 3.87 -35.03
CA PHE A 431 -10.43 4.48 -33.75
C PHE A 431 -9.31 3.73 -33.01
N PRO A 432 -8.25 4.41 -32.55
CA PRO A 432 -7.16 3.78 -31.85
C PRO A 432 -7.59 3.39 -30.43
N ALA A 433 -7.86 2.10 -30.20
CA ALA A 433 -8.32 1.55 -28.92
C ALA A 433 -7.42 1.97 -27.73
N GLN A 434 -6.11 2.01 -27.95
CA GLN A 434 -5.13 2.42 -26.92
C GLN A 434 -5.36 3.84 -26.37
N ARG A 435 -5.94 4.76 -27.18
CA ARG A 435 -6.28 6.10 -26.71
C ARG A 435 -7.39 6.05 -25.65
N LEU A 436 -8.42 5.21 -25.87
CA LEU A 436 -9.52 5.02 -24.93
C LEU A 436 -9.02 4.30 -23.66
N VAL A 437 -8.21 3.24 -23.80
CA VAL A 437 -7.59 2.54 -22.67
C VAL A 437 -6.88 3.53 -21.78
N LYS A 438 -5.97 4.32 -22.35
CA LYS A 438 -5.14 5.26 -21.59
C LYS A 438 -5.98 6.29 -20.83
N GLU A 439 -7.05 6.81 -21.45
CA GLU A 439 -7.89 7.82 -20.83
C GLU A 439 -8.88 7.22 -19.82
N ALA A 440 -9.52 6.10 -20.14
CA ALA A 440 -10.47 5.45 -19.26
C ALA A 440 -9.82 4.94 -17.97
N MET A 441 -8.56 4.51 -18.03
CA MET A 441 -7.81 4.08 -16.85
C MET A 441 -7.53 5.23 -15.85
N GLU A 442 -7.66 6.48 -16.25
CA GLU A 442 -7.54 7.64 -15.36
C GLU A 442 -8.87 8.00 -14.66
N TRP A 443 -9.99 7.39 -15.05
CA TRP A 443 -11.31 7.75 -14.52
C TRP A 443 -11.60 7.06 -13.20
N GLU A 444 -12.20 7.82 -12.29
CA GLU A 444 -12.72 7.29 -11.04
C GLU A 444 -13.78 6.22 -11.30
N GLY A 445 -13.73 5.13 -10.55
CA GLY A 445 -14.65 4.01 -10.67
C GLY A 445 -14.27 2.98 -11.74
N VAL A 446 -13.27 3.22 -12.59
CA VAL A 446 -12.73 2.20 -13.51
C VAL A 446 -11.73 1.31 -12.78
N GLU A 447 -11.96 0.00 -12.82
CA GLU A 447 -11.08 -1.02 -12.23
C GLU A 447 -10.09 -1.60 -13.26
N GLY A 448 -10.49 -1.64 -14.52
CA GLY A 448 -9.66 -2.16 -15.60
C GLY A 448 -10.31 -1.98 -16.97
N VAL A 449 -9.48 -2.02 -17.99
CA VAL A 449 -9.87 -1.96 -19.41
C VAL A 449 -9.12 -3.04 -20.15
N ASP A 450 -9.85 -3.97 -20.74
CA ASP A 450 -9.30 -5.11 -21.47
C ASP A 450 -9.70 -5.03 -22.94
N GLU A 451 -8.75 -5.19 -23.87
CA GLU A 451 -9.03 -5.43 -25.28
C GLU A 451 -9.47 -6.89 -25.43
N VAL A 452 -10.57 -7.11 -26.14
CA VAL A 452 -11.15 -8.42 -26.33
C VAL A 452 -11.47 -8.69 -27.80
N TYR A 453 -11.59 -9.95 -28.16
CA TYR A 453 -11.96 -10.36 -29.53
C TYR A 453 -13.35 -10.97 -29.55
N GLY A 454 -14.21 -10.55 -30.46
CA GLY A 454 -15.57 -11.07 -30.62
C GLY A 454 -16.61 -9.98 -30.87
N GLU A 455 -17.75 -10.08 -30.21
CA GLU A 455 -18.84 -9.11 -30.36
C GLU A 455 -18.48 -7.70 -29.83
N ALA A 456 -17.61 -7.63 -28.83
CA ALA A 456 -17.02 -6.39 -28.34
C ALA A 456 -15.55 -6.30 -28.71
N ASP A 457 -15.00 -5.10 -28.76
CA ASP A 457 -13.58 -4.83 -28.98
C ASP A 457 -12.90 -4.51 -27.65
N MET A 458 -13.67 -4.03 -26.66
CA MET A 458 -13.18 -3.69 -25.32
C MET A 458 -14.20 -4.00 -24.24
N VAL A 459 -13.68 -4.32 -23.06
CA VAL A 459 -14.45 -4.48 -21.82
C VAL A 459 -13.87 -3.54 -20.77
N ILE A 460 -14.70 -2.65 -20.25
CA ILE A 460 -14.35 -1.83 -19.09
C ILE A 460 -14.98 -2.45 -17.84
N ARG A 461 -14.18 -2.81 -16.86
CA ARG A 461 -14.63 -3.18 -15.53
C ARG A 461 -14.72 -1.92 -14.69
N ALA A 462 -15.89 -1.64 -14.13
CA ALA A 462 -16.10 -0.43 -13.35
C ALA A 462 -17.12 -0.64 -12.22
N HIS A 463 -17.05 0.22 -11.21
CA HIS A 463 -18.15 0.39 -10.27
C HIS A 463 -19.11 1.46 -10.77
N ILE A 464 -20.42 1.21 -10.64
CA ILE A 464 -21.40 2.26 -10.90
C ILE A 464 -21.27 3.31 -9.79
N THR A 465 -20.68 4.45 -10.14
CA THR A 465 -20.84 5.70 -9.40
C THR A 465 -22.04 6.42 -10.01
N TYR A 466 -23.08 6.61 -9.19
CA TYR A 466 -24.27 7.33 -9.65
C TYR A 466 -23.98 8.84 -9.62
N GLY A 467 -24.04 9.52 -10.79
CA GLY A 467 -23.88 10.98 -10.90
C GLY A 467 -23.37 11.44 -12.26
N LYS A 468 -23.11 12.74 -12.38
CA LYS A 468 -22.64 13.38 -13.64
C LYS A 468 -21.27 12.88 -14.13
N GLY A 469 -20.57 12.06 -13.36
CA GLY A 469 -19.27 11.47 -13.69
C GLY A 469 -19.30 9.97 -13.92
N SER A 470 -20.46 9.35 -14.19
CA SER A 470 -20.47 7.90 -14.45
C SER A 470 -19.61 7.56 -15.65
N VAL A 471 -18.92 6.42 -15.62
CA VAL A 471 -18.03 5.94 -16.69
C VAL A 471 -18.74 5.96 -18.05
N VAL A 472 -20.03 5.55 -18.08
CA VAL A 472 -20.85 5.59 -19.32
C VAL A 472 -21.05 7.02 -19.84
N SER A 473 -21.27 7.98 -18.92
CA SER A 473 -21.42 9.40 -19.31
C SER A 473 -20.11 9.95 -19.84
N LEU A 474 -19.01 9.63 -19.20
CA LEU A 474 -17.67 10.04 -19.65
C LEU A 474 -17.31 9.44 -21.02
N LEU A 475 -17.63 8.16 -21.24
CA LEU A 475 -17.45 7.52 -22.55
C LEU A 475 -18.19 8.27 -23.67
N ARG A 476 -19.47 8.54 -23.47
CA ARG A 476 -20.29 9.25 -24.45
C ARG A 476 -19.86 10.70 -24.67
N GLN A 477 -19.37 11.35 -23.63
CA GLN A 477 -18.94 12.76 -23.72
C GLN A 477 -17.57 12.91 -24.39
N LYS A 478 -16.61 12.05 -24.02
CA LYS A 478 -15.23 12.21 -24.48
C LYS A 478 -14.91 11.46 -25.77
N PHE A 479 -15.70 10.43 -26.08
CA PHE A 479 -15.50 9.57 -27.25
C PHE A 479 -16.79 9.37 -28.08
N PRO A 480 -17.52 10.45 -28.42
CA PRO A 480 -18.79 10.33 -29.14
C PRO A 480 -18.64 9.61 -30.47
N ASP A 481 -17.51 9.86 -31.19
CA ASP A 481 -17.26 9.32 -32.53
C ASP A 481 -16.49 7.97 -32.48
N ALA A 482 -16.16 7.48 -31.32
CA ALA A 482 -15.41 6.22 -31.16
C ALA A 482 -16.31 4.99 -31.05
N LEU A 483 -17.54 5.18 -30.55
CA LEU A 483 -18.41 4.10 -30.12
C LEU A 483 -19.43 3.73 -31.22
N GLN A 484 -19.37 2.49 -31.70
CA GLN A 484 -20.42 1.91 -32.52
C GLN A 484 -21.56 1.36 -31.67
N ASP A 485 -21.22 0.66 -30.57
CA ASP A 485 -22.17 0.11 -29.61
C ASP A 485 -21.59 0.17 -28.20
N LEU A 486 -22.48 0.27 -27.21
CA LEU A 486 -22.14 0.27 -25.78
C LEU A 486 -23.22 -0.51 -25.03
N LYS A 487 -22.84 -1.62 -24.40
CA LYS A 487 -23.69 -2.43 -23.53
C LYS A 487 -23.14 -2.39 -22.10
N VAL A 488 -24.03 -2.26 -21.13
CA VAL A 488 -23.68 -2.32 -19.71
C VAL A 488 -24.26 -3.61 -19.14
N LEU A 489 -23.39 -4.45 -18.63
CA LEU A 489 -23.75 -5.66 -17.89
C LEU A 489 -23.54 -5.38 -16.41
N VAL A 490 -24.58 -5.54 -15.62
CA VAL A 490 -24.49 -5.47 -14.15
C VAL A 490 -24.24 -6.89 -13.66
N THR A 491 -23.29 -7.06 -12.75
CA THR A 491 -23.11 -8.37 -12.08
C THR A 491 -24.15 -8.51 -11.00
N ASP A 492 -24.87 -9.62 -11.04
CA ASP A 492 -25.76 -10.03 -9.96
C ASP A 492 -25.01 -10.32 -8.66
#